data_2543a9795a808b02457c1958458f5376
#
_entry.id   2543a9795a808b02457c1958458f5376
#
_cell.length_a   1.000
_cell.length_b   1.000
_cell.length_c   1.000
_cell.angle_alpha   90.00
_cell.angle_beta   90.00
_cell.angle_gamma   90.00
#
_symmetry.space_group_name_H-M   'P 1'
#
loop_
_entity.id
_entity.type
_entity.pdbx_description
1 polymer ?
#
loop_
_entity_poly.entity_id
_entity_poly.type
_entity_poly.pdbx_seq_one_letter_code
_entity_poly.pdbx_strand_id
1 'polypeptide(L)'
;MLSSRRVVTGAGPGAVSRVASDGAARVTGMDGYPGVEIARLWSTDGGGELDSSGIERDPSLDAFYPPPGGTRFVRITYPPGFGTSDPDADASRFARLLMHRTATVDYGVMLAGELTLVLEDGSESTLRAGDVIVQNGVAHGWRNTASTTAVAVFVLVGYRS
;
A
#
# COMPACT_ATOMS: atom_id res chain seq x y z
N MET A 1 3.15 16.63 -6.39
CA MET A 1 2.34 15.44 -6.01
C MET A 1 2.01 14.64 -7.25
N LEU A 2 2.37 13.36 -7.29
CA LEU A 2 1.90 12.47 -8.34
C LEU A 2 0.43 12.12 -8.06
N SER A 3 -0.48 12.76 -8.78
CA SER A 3 -1.89 12.42 -8.77
C SER A 3 -2.06 11.07 -9.48
N SER A 4 -2.70 10.09 -8.85
CA SER A 4 -3.09 8.85 -9.54
C SER A 4 -4.48 9.00 -10.13
N ARG A 5 -4.58 9.01 -11.45
CA ARG A 5 -5.85 8.75 -12.12
C ARG A 5 -6.22 7.29 -11.91
N ARG A 6 -7.44 7.04 -11.48
CA ARG A 6 -8.01 5.71 -11.30
C ARG A 6 -9.18 5.53 -12.27
N VAL A 7 -9.12 4.47 -13.07
CA VAL A 7 -10.22 4.06 -13.94
C VAL A 7 -10.78 2.75 -13.41
N VAL A 8 -12.06 2.68 -13.16
CA VAL A 8 -12.77 1.49 -12.71
C VAL A 8 -13.77 1.07 -13.76
N THR A 9 -13.74 -0.20 -14.12
CA THR A 9 -14.72 -0.81 -15.04
C THR A 9 -15.83 -1.48 -14.25
N GLY A 10 -17.01 -1.57 -14.84
CA GLY A 10 -18.14 -2.25 -14.23
C GLY A 10 -19.18 -2.66 -15.28
N ALA A 11 -20.15 -3.45 -14.84
CA ALA A 11 -21.30 -3.84 -15.65
C ALA A 11 -22.40 -2.77 -15.59
N GLY A 12 -22.90 -2.38 -16.75
CA GLY A 12 -24.08 -1.55 -16.90
C GLY A 12 -25.34 -2.39 -17.15
N PRO A 13 -26.45 -1.76 -17.58
CA PRO A 13 -27.66 -2.45 -17.96
C PRO A 13 -27.37 -3.54 -19.01
N GLY A 14 -28.00 -4.70 -18.87
CA GLY A 14 -27.76 -5.84 -19.74
C GLY A 14 -26.38 -6.49 -19.60
N ALA A 15 -25.69 -6.28 -18.49
CA ALA A 15 -24.33 -6.76 -18.20
C ALA A 15 -23.25 -6.27 -19.20
N VAL A 16 -23.52 -5.16 -19.90
CA VAL A 16 -22.55 -4.56 -20.83
C VAL A 16 -21.43 -3.88 -20.04
N SER A 17 -20.16 -4.22 -20.34
CA SER A 17 -19.00 -3.62 -19.70
C SER A 17 -18.87 -2.13 -20.06
N ARG A 18 -18.55 -1.32 -19.06
CA ARG A 18 -18.37 0.13 -19.20
C ARG A 18 -17.31 0.67 -18.23
N VAL A 19 -16.86 1.89 -18.45
CA VAL A 19 -16.16 2.64 -17.43
C VAL A 19 -17.19 3.10 -16.39
N ALA A 20 -17.05 2.59 -15.15
CA ALA A 20 -17.93 2.93 -14.02
C ALA A 20 -17.49 4.22 -13.35
N SER A 21 -16.18 4.44 -13.21
CA SER A 21 -15.62 5.71 -12.75
C SER A 21 -14.25 6.00 -13.39
N ASP A 22 -13.94 7.28 -13.55
CA ASP A 22 -12.68 7.78 -14.09
C ASP A 22 -12.35 9.11 -13.42
N GLY A 23 -11.28 9.17 -12.65
CA GLY A 23 -10.92 10.38 -11.92
C GLY A 23 -9.67 10.20 -11.05
N ALA A 24 -9.34 11.24 -10.30
CA ALA A 24 -8.25 11.19 -9.35
C ALA A 24 -8.60 10.29 -8.15
N ALA A 25 -7.68 9.42 -7.77
CA ALA A 25 -7.81 8.67 -6.52
C ALA A 25 -7.69 9.62 -5.32
N ARG A 26 -8.52 9.38 -4.29
CA ARG A 26 -8.43 10.14 -3.03
C ARG A 26 -7.13 9.77 -2.32
N VAL A 27 -6.42 10.80 -1.87
CA VAL A 27 -5.17 10.68 -1.09
C VAL A 27 -5.44 11.14 0.33
N THR A 28 -4.95 10.38 1.30
CA THR A 28 -4.99 10.73 2.74
C THR A 28 -3.60 10.58 3.35
N GLY A 29 -3.32 11.33 4.41
CA GLY A 29 -2.15 11.06 5.24
C GLY A 29 -2.30 9.74 6.00
N MET A 30 -1.20 9.21 6.48
CA MET A 30 -1.17 8.02 7.34
C MET A 30 -0.92 8.44 8.78
N ASP A 31 -1.87 8.13 9.68
CA ASP A 31 -1.75 8.47 11.10
C ASP A 31 -0.50 7.82 11.71
N GLY A 32 0.25 8.61 12.46
CA GLY A 32 1.52 8.18 13.08
C GLY A 32 2.73 8.18 12.14
N TYR A 33 2.56 8.52 10.85
CA TYR A 33 3.62 8.54 9.84
C TYR A 33 3.66 9.89 9.09
N PRO A 34 4.26 10.94 9.67
CA PRO A 34 4.31 12.25 9.06
C PRO A 34 4.85 12.23 7.63
N GLY A 35 4.14 12.87 6.71
CA GLY A 35 4.52 12.98 5.30
C GLY A 35 4.25 11.74 4.45
N VAL A 36 3.85 10.61 5.04
CA VAL A 36 3.38 9.44 4.28
C VAL A 36 1.96 9.71 3.77
N GLU A 37 1.77 9.50 2.48
CA GLU A 37 0.46 9.62 1.84
C GLU A 37 0.01 8.27 1.27
N ILE A 38 -1.28 7.97 1.41
CA ILE A 38 -1.89 6.76 0.89
C ILE A 38 -3.06 7.12 -0.03
N ALA A 39 -3.05 6.56 -1.23
CA ALA A 39 -4.23 6.46 -2.05
C ALA A 39 -4.76 5.02 -2.00
N ARG A 40 -5.94 4.82 -1.42
CA ARG A 40 -6.65 3.54 -1.49
C ARG A 40 -7.31 3.46 -2.85
N LEU A 41 -6.84 2.54 -3.69
CA LEU A 41 -7.26 2.43 -5.08
C LEU A 41 -8.45 1.49 -5.24
N TRP A 42 -8.47 0.38 -4.50
CA TRP A 42 -9.57 -0.58 -4.48
C TRP A 42 -9.50 -1.49 -3.25
N SER A 43 -10.64 -2.05 -2.86
CA SER A 43 -10.74 -2.99 -1.75
C SER A 43 -11.76 -4.08 -2.03
N THR A 44 -11.47 -5.30 -1.56
CA THR A 44 -12.45 -6.38 -1.45
C THR A 44 -12.31 -7.03 -0.09
N ASP A 45 -13.40 -7.55 0.48
CA ASP A 45 -13.37 -8.22 1.78
C ASP A 45 -13.32 -9.75 1.67
N GLY A 46 -13.30 -10.27 0.46
CA GLY A 46 -13.28 -11.72 0.20
C GLY A 46 -14.62 -12.40 0.51
N GLY A 47 -14.72 -13.67 0.13
CA GLY A 47 -15.80 -14.56 0.59
C GLY A 47 -17.19 -14.38 -0.03
N GLY A 48 -17.34 -13.58 -1.07
CA GLY A 48 -18.61 -13.34 -1.76
C GLY A 48 -18.55 -13.56 -3.27
N GLU A 49 -19.66 -13.36 -3.94
CA GLU A 49 -19.69 -13.22 -5.39
C GLU A 49 -18.99 -11.95 -5.81
N LEU A 50 -18.37 -11.96 -7.00
CA LEU A 50 -17.75 -10.78 -7.56
C LEU A 50 -18.81 -9.72 -7.85
N ASP A 51 -18.74 -8.58 -7.16
CA ASP A 51 -19.54 -7.41 -7.51
C ASP A 51 -18.94 -6.74 -8.74
N SER A 52 -19.53 -7.02 -9.89
CA SER A 52 -19.11 -6.42 -11.16
C SER A 52 -19.73 -5.05 -11.44
N SER A 53 -20.46 -4.44 -10.52
CA SER A 53 -21.08 -3.11 -10.71
C SER A 53 -20.06 -1.99 -10.94
N GLY A 54 -18.85 -2.15 -10.40
CA GLY A 54 -17.82 -1.12 -10.36
C GLY A 54 -18.14 0.00 -9.35
N ILE A 55 -19.13 -0.21 -8.47
CA ILE A 55 -19.45 0.70 -7.38
C ILE A 55 -18.46 0.42 -6.24
N GLU A 56 -17.69 1.42 -5.91
CA GLU A 56 -16.78 1.34 -4.76
C GLU A 56 -17.58 1.46 -3.46
N ARG A 57 -17.44 0.47 -2.59
CA ARG A 57 -17.75 0.67 -1.18
C ARG A 57 -16.66 1.55 -0.60
N ASP A 58 -17.01 2.56 0.21
CA ASP A 58 -16.01 3.47 0.77
C ASP A 58 -14.97 2.69 1.60
N PRO A 59 -13.75 2.51 1.09
CA PRO A 59 -12.73 1.72 1.78
C PRO A 59 -12.09 2.49 2.94
N SER A 60 -12.48 3.74 3.17
CA SER A 60 -11.91 4.58 4.21
C SER A 60 -12.33 4.17 5.62
N LEU A 61 -13.41 3.39 5.72
CA LEU A 61 -13.98 2.94 6.98
C LEU A 61 -13.41 1.60 7.46
N ASP A 62 -12.64 0.91 6.63
CA ASP A 62 -12.16 -0.43 6.90
C ASP A 62 -10.71 -0.44 7.41
N ALA A 63 -10.36 -1.53 8.10
CA ALA A 63 -8.99 -1.80 8.48
C ALA A 63 -8.05 -1.70 7.28
N PHE A 64 -6.85 -1.12 7.50
CA PHE A 64 -5.84 -0.98 6.44
C PHE A 64 -5.47 -2.34 5.84
N TYR A 65 -5.41 -3.37 6.66
CA TYR A 65 -5.12 -4.73 6.22
C TYR A 65 -6.41 -5.48 5.85
N PRO A 66 -6.38 -6.26 4.75
CA PRO A 66 -7.56 -7.03 4.33
C PRO A 66 -7.85 -8.20 5.27
N PRO A 67 -9.13 -8.59 5.42
CA PRO A 67 -9.49 -9.86 6.03
C PRO A 67 -9.04 -11.04 5.15
N PRO A 68 -9.06 -12.28 5.68
CA PRO A 68 -8.75 -13.47 4.89
C PRO A 68 -9.58 -13.56 3.61
N GLY A 69 -8.89 -13.72 2.46
CA GLY A 69 -9.48 -13.72 1.13
C GLY A 69 -9.83 -12.34 0.58
N GLY A 70 -9.69 -11.28 1.36
CA GLY A 70 -9.84 -9.91 0.91
C GLY A 70 -8.58 -9.34 0.26
N THR A 71 -8.72 -8.20 -0.38
CA THR A 71 -7.58 -7.48 -0.99
C THR A 71 -7.62 -6.00 -0.64
N ARG A 72 -6.44 -5.37 -0.65
CA ARG A 72 -6.28 -3.91 -0.63
C ARG A 72 -5.31 -3.54 -1.75
N PHE A 73 -5.75 -2.69 -2.66
CA PHE A 73 -4.92 -2.12 -3.71
C PHE A 73 -4.62 -0.67 -3.31
N VAL A 74 -3.37 -0.37 -3.00
CA VAL A 74 -2.96 0.91 -2.45
C VAL A 74 -1.73 1.46 -3.17
N ARG A 75 -1.66 2.78 -3.28
CA ARG A 75 -0.42 3.50 -3.60
C ARG A 75 0.05 4.21 -2.34
N ILE A 76 1.32 4.04 -2.01
CA ILE A 76 1.94 4.69 -0.85
C ILE A 76 3.07 5.60 -1.34
N THR A 77 3.14 6.78 -0.75
CA THR A 77 4.19 7.77 -1.01
C THR A 77 5.00 7.93 0.27
N TYR A 78 6.30 7.70 0.18
CA TYR A 78 7.24 7.79 1.30
C TYR A 78 8.12 9.02 1.13
N PRO A 79 8.08 10.00 2.05
CA PRO A 79 8.92 11.19 1.95
C PRO A 79 10.41 10.88 2.15
N PRO A 80 11.32 11.78 1.75
CA PRO A 80 12.72 11.70 2.14
C PRO A 80 12.85 11.61 3.66
N GLY A 81 13.79 10.77 4.13
CA GLY A 81 14.03 10.56 5.56
C GLY A 81 13.01 9.64 6.25
N PHE A 82 12.02 9.10 5.53
CA PHE A 82 11.11 8.12 6.12
C PHE A 82 11.89 6.90 6.61
N GLY A 83 11.65 6.49 7.84
CA GLY A 83 12.29 5.31 8.40
C GLY A 83 13.78 5.46 8.73
N THR A 84 14.32 6.67 8.68
CA THR A 84 15.67 6.95 9.15
C THR A 84 15.66 7.23 10.67
N SER A 85 16.70 6.80 11.36
CA SER A 85 16.86 7.09 12.78
C SER A 85 16.98 8.59 12.99
N ASP A 86 15.98 9.21 13.61
CA ASP A 86 16.19 10.46 14.32
C ASP A 86 16.91 10.10 15.63
N PRO A 87 18.14 10.58 15.88
CA PRO A 87 18.86 10.28 17.11
C PRO A 87 18.13 10.75 18.37
N ASP A 88 17.16 11.67 18.24
CA ASP A 88 16.33 12.17 19.32
C ASP A 88 14.97 11.43 19.44
N ALA A 89 14.63 10.55 18.51
CA ALA A 89 13.44 9.74 18.58
C ALA A 89 13.66 8.49 19.45
N ASP A 90 12.68 8.14 20.28
CA ASP A 90 12.67 6.87 21.02
C ASP A 90 12.87 5.69 20.03
N ALA A 91 14.11 5.18 19.97
CA ALA A 91 14.51 4.12 19.05
C ALA A 91 13.64 2.87 19.17
N SER A 92 13.05 2.62 20.35
CA SER A 92 12.16 1.48 20.59
C SER A 92 10.79 1.67 19.97
N ARG A 93 10.28 2.89 19.95
CA ARG A 93 9.03 3.26 19.29
C ARG A 93 9.20 3.23 17.78
N PHE A 94 10.35 3.73 17.31
CA PHE A 94 10.68 3.81 15.89
C PHE A 94 10.85 2.40 15.29
N ALA A 95 11.57 1.51 15.95
CA ALA A 95 11.72 0.11 15.53
C ALA A 95 10.38 -0.63 15.46
N ARG A 96 9.45 -0.35 16.40
CA ARG A 96 8.09 -0.92 16.39
C ARG A 96 7.20 -0.40 15.27
N LEU A 97 7.37 0.87 14.88
CA LEU A 97 6.62 1.47 13.76
C LEU A 97 7.13 1.00 12.41
N LEU A 98 8.42 0.65 12.32
CA LEU A 98 9.04 0.21 11.08
C LEU A 98 8.89 -1.27 10.82
N MET A 99 9.03 -2.09 11.88
CA MET A 99 8.92 -3.55 11.78
C MET A 99 7.51 -3.98 12.11
N HIS A 100 6.83 -4.52 11.13
CA HIS A 100 5.51 -5.10 11.31
C HIS A 100 5.38 -6.41 10.53
N ARG A 101 4.49 -7.26 11.01
CA ARG A 101 4.12 -8.52 10.36
C ARG A 101 2.61 -8.50 10.14
N THR A 102 2.20 -8.93 8.97
CA THR A 102 0.79 -9.03 8.61
C THR A 102 0.47 -10.41 8.08
N ALA A 103 -0.77 -10.85 8.25
CA ALA A 103 -1.27 -12.09 7.64
C ALA A 103 -1.67 -11.83 6.18
N THR A 104 -0.73 -11.28 5.40
CA THR A 104 -0.93 -10.95 3.99
C THR A 104 0.24 -11.43 3.13
N VAL A 105 -0.03 -11.64 1.85
CA VAL A 105 1.00 -11.58 0.81
C VAL A 105 0.81 -10.26 0.09
N ASP A 106 1.88 -9.47 0.02
CA ASP A 106 1.83 -8.16 -0.61
C ASP A 106 2.67 -8.19 -1.90
N TYR A 107 2.01 -7.91 -3.02
CA TYR A 107 2.68 -7.73 -4.30
C TYR A 107 2.93 -6.25 -4.52
N GLY A 108 4.20 -5.85 -4.58
CA GLY A 108 4.60 -4.45 -4.71
C GLY A 108 5.32 -4.15 -6.01
N VAL A 109 5.13 -2.93 -6.50
CA VAL A 109 5.86 -2.37 -7.64
C VAL A 109 6.31 -0.96 -7.28
N MET A 110 7.60 -0.68 -7.45
CA MET A 110 8.14 0.66 -7.32
C MET A 110 7.80 1.49 -8.55
N LEU A 111 7.14 2.63 -8.36
CA LEU A 111 6.79 3.55 -9.45
C LEU A 111 7.80 4.68 -9.62
N ALA A 112 8.37 5.17 -8.52
CA ALA A 112 9.33 6.29 -8.54
C ALA A 112 10.20 6.27 -7.29
N GLY A 113 11.38 6.90 -7.39
CA GLY A 113 12.35 6.99 -6.31
C GLY A 113 12.97 5.64 -5.97
N GLU A 114 13.49 5.55 -4.76
CA GLU A 114 14.00 4.30 -4.19
C GLU A 114 13.54 4.12 -2.75
N LEU A 115 13.35 2.86 -2.35
CA LEU A 115 12.88 2.49 -1.02
C LEU A 115 13.63 1.25 -0.56
N THR A 116 14.14 1.27 0.66
CA THR A 116 14.88 0.14 1.24
C THR A 116 13.97 -0.69 2.12
N LEU A 117 13.83 -1.97 1.77
CA LEU A 117 13.28 -3.02 2.62
C LEU A 117 14.29 -3.38 3.69
N VAL A 118 13.84 -3.54 4.93
CA VAL A 118 14.62 -4.02 6.08
C VAL A 118 13.93 -5.24 6.67
N LEU A 119 14.67 -6.33 6.92
CA LEU A 119 14.17 -7.55 7.53
C LEU A 119 14.69 -7.75 8.95
N GLU A 120 14.09 -8.68 9.71
CA GLU A 120 14.45 -8.94 11.12
C GLU A 120 15.90 -9.42 11.32
N ASP A 121 16.46 -10.12 10.33
CA ASP A 121 17.87 -10.59 10.37
C ASP A 121 18.88 -9.46 10.06
N GLY A 122 18.39 -8.23 9.84
CA GLY A 122 19.19 -7.08 9.47
C GLY A 122 19.54 -7.01 7.98
N SER A 123 19.06 -7.94 7.17
CA SER A 123 19.24 -7.85 5.72
C SER A 123 18.41 -6.71 5.13
N GLU A 124 18.96 -6.08 4.09
CA GLU A 124 18.36 -4.92 3.43
C GLU A 124 18.40 -5.10 1.90
N SER A 125 17.35 -4.59 1.25
CA SER A 125 17.27 -4.54 -0.21
C SER A 125 16.70 -3.21 -0.64
N THR A 126 17.44 -2.47 -1.46
CA THR A 126 16.96 -1.21 -2.05
C THR A 126 16.29 -1.46 -3.38
N LEU A 127 15.03 -1.12 -3.45
CA LEU A 127 14.18 -1.21 -4.64
C LEU A 127 14.13 0.14 -5.34
N ARG A 128 14.18 0.12 -6.68
CA ARG A 128 14.10 1.29 -7.55
C ARG A 128 12.89 1.22 -8.47
N ALA A 129 12.56 2.32 -9.13
CA ALA A 129 11.47 2.36 -10.09
C ALA A 129 11.57 1.23 -11.13
N GLY A 130 10.49 0.44 -11.26
CA GLY A 130 10.40 -0.77 -12.07
C GLY A 130 10.67 -2.07 -11.32
N ASP A 131 11.29 -2.03 -10.13
CA ASP A 131 11.49 -3.22 -9.32
C ASP A 131 10.18 -3.70 -8.72
N VAL A 132 10.10 -5.02 -8.53
CA VAL A 132 8.95 -5.69 -7.92
C VAL A 132 9.36 -6.40 -6.63
N ILE A 133 8.42 -6.53 -5.72
CA ILE A 133 8.61 -7.28 -4.47
C ILE A 133 7.42 -8.17 -4.19
N VAL A 134 7.69 -9.32 -3.63
CA VAL A 134 6.69 -10.16 -2.95
C VAL A 134 7.05 -10.21 -1.47
N GLN A 135 6.23 -9.55 -0.65
CA GLN A 135 6.32 -9.58 0.80
C GLN A 135 5.41 -10.68 1.32
N ASN A 136 6.02 -11.77 1.82
CA ASN A 136 5.31 -13.02 2.10
C ASN A 136 5.05 -13.21 3.61
N GLY A 137 4.32 -12.27 4.24
CA GLY A 137 3.85 -12.40 5.61
C GLY A 137 4.95 -12.46 6.68
N VAL A 138 6.18 -12.00 6.37
CA VAL A 138 7.28 -11.93 7.32
C VAL A 138 7.41 -10.52 7.90
N ALA A 139 8.06 -10.40 9.05
CA ALA A 139 8.32 -9.09 9.64
C ALA A 139 9.26 -8.28 8.74
N HIS A 140 8.87 -7.06 8.47
CA HIS A 140 9.59 -6.15 7.58
C HIS A 140 9.34 -4.68 7.96
N GLY A 141 10.24 -3.85 7.51
CA GLY A 141 10.13 -2.39 7.61
C GLY A 141 10.62 -1.72 6.33
N TRP A 142 10.32 -0.43 6.21
CA TRP A 142 10.69 0.37 5.06
C TRP A 142 11.44 1.63 5.46
N ARG A 143 12.45 2.00 4.66
CA ARG A 143 13.20 3.25 4.80
C ARG A 143 13.35 3.94 3.46
N ASN A 144 13.23 5.26 3.46
CA ASN A 144 13.62 6.10 2.33
C ASN A 144 14.80 6.98 2.77
N THR A 145 16.02 6.57 2.45
CA THR A 145 17.25 7.31 2.75
C THR A 145 17.65 8.28 1.64
N ALA A 146 16.93 8.24 0.51
CA ALA A 146 17.17 9.14 -0.61
C ALA A 146 16.66 10.56 -0.31
N SER A 147 17.16 11.53 -1.04
CA SER A 147 16.69 12.92 -1.00
C SER A 147 15.39 13.15 -1.78
N THR A 148 14.88 12.12 -2.45
CA THR A 148 13.66 12.17 -3.25
C THR A 148 12.56 11.31 -2.66
N THR A 149 11.34 11.68 -2.93
CA THR A 149 10.16 10.90 -2.56
C THR A 149 10.13 9.55 -3.29
N ALA A 150 9.85 8.46 -2.56
CA ALA A 150 9.60 7.16 -3.13
C ALA A 150 8.09 6.91 -3.27
N VAL A 151 7.69 6.25 -4.35
CA VAL A 151 6.29 5.89 -4.60
C VAL A 151 6.22 4.41 -4.97
N ALA A 152 5.40 3.67 -4.25
CA ALA A 152 5.14 2.27 -4.52
C ALA A 152 3.64 2.00 -4.59
N VAL A 153 3.28 0.98 -5.36
CA VAL A 153 1.94 0.40 -5.38
C VAL A 153 2.01 -1.00 -4.80
N PHE A 154 1.04 -1.34 -3.95
CA PHE A 154 0.91 -2.67 -3.37
C PHE A 154 -0.50 -3.23 -3.57
N VAL A 155 -0.56 -4.54 -3.79
CA VAL A 155 -1.78 -5.34 -3.64
C VAL A 155 -1.56 -6.27 -2.45
N LEU A 156 -2.27 -6.02 -1.36
CA LEU A 156 -2.27 -6.85 -0.16
C LEU A 156 -3.38 -7.89 -0.30
N VAL A 157 -3.04 -9.15 -0.14
CA VAL A 157 -3.99 -10.28 -0.16
C VAL A 157 -4.02 -10.90 1.23
N GLY A 158 -5.19 -10.92 1.87
CA GLY A 158 -5.35 -11.43 3.22
C GLY A 158 -5.36 -12.94 3.29
N TYR A 159 -4.69 -13.49 4.29
CA TYR A 159 -4.66 -14.92 4.63
C TYR A 159 -5.10 -15.15 6.07
N ARG A 160 -5.46 -16.37 6.39
CA ARG A 160 -5.64 -16.81 7.78
C ARG A 160 -4.26 -16.95 8.43
N SER A 161 -4.09 -16.34 9.59
CA SER A 161 -2.91 -16.51 10.46
C SER A 161 -3.01 -17.80 11.25
#